data_31d414442602be275e41056a5aa67d57
#
_entry.id   31d414442602be275e41056a5aa67d57
#
_cell.length_a   1.000
_cell.length_b   1.000
_cell.length_c   1.000
_cell.angle_alpha   90.00
_cell.angle_beta   90.00
_cell.angle_gamma   90.00
#
_symmetry.space_group_name_H-M   'P 1'
#
loop_
_entity.id
_entity.type
_entity.pdbx_description
1 polymer ?
#
loop_
_entity_poly.entity_id
_entity_poly.type
_entity_poly.pdbx_seq_one_letter_code
_entity_poly.pdbx_strand_id
1 'polypeptide(L)'
;MSIIKAEEVTFEYVRRDENGNIEGKNRAIDKVSMDVKEGDFISILGANGSGKSTFAKHLNSILLPTEGTVWIDGMDSKDDEKLFTIRQTAGMVFQNPDNQIIGQVVEEDVAFGPENMGIPTEQIRERVDEALKTLGMMEFAKKSPNRLSGGQKQRVSIAGVLAMHPKCIVLDEPTAMLDPAGRKEVIRALRALNEVEKITIILITHYMEETIYSDKIFVMNKGKIMMEGSPREIFTHVEELEEYKLEVPKITLLAHELKKKGVDIPECILSDKELADALKKLV
;
A
#
# COMPACT_ATOMS: atom_id res chain seq x y z
N MET A 1 14.93 -11.91 -4.34
CA MET A 1 14.80 -12.54 -3.01
C MET A 1 13.41 -12.15 -2.49
N SER A 2 12.78 -12.99 -1.64
CA SER A 2 11.49 -12.60 -1.05
C SER A 2 11.73 -11.58 0.05
N ILE A 3 11.12 -10.40 -0.02
CA ILE A 3 11.22 -9.36 1.01
C ILE A 3 10.12 -9.51 2.06
N ILE A 4 8.93 -9.94 1.62
CA ILE A 4 7.80 -10.26 2.50
C ILE A 4 7.29 -11.65 2.10
N LYS A 5 7.16 -12.54 3.07
CA LYS A 5 6.56 -13.84 2.88
C LYS A 5 5.55 -14.12 4.00
N ALA A 6 4.31 -14.36 3.64
CA ALA A 6 3.25 -14.77 4.55
C ALA A 6 2.81 -16.20 4.21
N GLU A 7 2.70 -17.07 5.20
CA GLU A 7 2.26 -18.45 5.02
C GLU A 7 1.12 -18.77 5.99
N GLU A 8 -0.04 -19.12 5.44
CA GLU A 8 -1.25 -19.55 6.15
C GLU A 8 -1.63 -18.61 7.32
N VAL A 9 -1.44 -17.31 7.13
CA VAL A 9 -1.67 -16.30 8.16
C VAL A 9 -3.16 -16.28 8.52
N THR A 10 -3.44 -16.49 9.81
CA THR A 10 -4.78 -16.37 10.39
C THR A 10 -4.71 -15.37 11.55
N PHE A 11 -5.71 -14.50 11.65
CA PHE A 11 -5.79 -13.54 12.75
C PHE A 11 -7.22 -13.34 13.23
N GLU A 12 -7.40 -13.41 14.55
CA GLU A 12 -8.69 -13.22 15.23
C GLU A 12 -8.61 -12.05 16.21
N TYR A 13 -9.50 -11.06 16.04
CA TYR A 13 -9.76 -10.08 17.08
C TYR A 13 -10.59 -10.72 18.19
N VAL A 14 -10.10 -10.65 19.44
CA VAL A 14 -10.80 -11.14 20.62
C VAL A 14 -11.40 -9.95 21.36
N ARG A 15 -12.74 -9.90 21.45
CA ARG A 15 -13.43 -8.92 22.27
C ARG A 15 -13.58 -9.49 23.69
N ARG A 16 -13.22 -8.68 24.69
CA ARG A 16 -13.35 -9.04 26.11
C ARG A 16 -14.28 -8.06 26.82
N ASP A 17 -15.03 -8.56 27.80
CA ASP A 17 -15.82 -7.74 28.73
C ASP A 17 -14.92 -7.02 29.75
N GLU A 18 -15.54 -6.20 30.62
CA GLU A 18 -14.86 -5.47 31.70
C GLU A 18 -14.19 -6.40 32.72
N ASN A 19 -14.62 -7.67 32.79
CA ASN A 19 -14.08 -8.70 33.68
C ASN A 19 -12.99 -9.56 33.00
N GLY A 20 -12.66 -9.27 31.73
CA GLY A 20 -11.66 -9.99 30.93
C GLY A 20 -12.16 -11.27 30.28
N ASN A 21 -13.47 -11.61 30.38
CA ASN A 21 -14.03 -12.79 29.73
C ASN A 21 -14.21 -12.54 28.22
N ILE A 22 -14.06 -13.58 27.40
CA ILE A 22 -14.22 -13.49 25.95
C ILE A 22 -15.72 -13.37 25.61
N GLU A 23 -16.12 -12.20 25.10
CA GLU A 23 -17.48 -11.95 24.58
C GLU A 23 -17.65 -12.42 23.13
N GLY A 24 -16.55 -12.42 22.35
CA GLY A 24 -16.61 -12.84 20.96
C GLY A 24 -15.24 -12.85 20.29
N LYS A 25 -15.19 -13.61 19.20
CA LYS A 25 -14.03 -13.65 18.30
C LYS A 25 -14.46 -13.26 16.89
N ASN A 26 -13.68 -12.46 16.24
CA ASN A 26 -13.88 -12.09 14.85
C ASN A 26 -12.62 -12.41 14.04
N ARG A 27 -12.71 -13.42 13.17
CA ARG A 27 -11.63 -13.80 12.27
C ARG A 27 -11.53 -12.77 11.14
N ALA A 28 -10.51 -11.95 11.20
CA ALA A 28 -10.26 -10.89 10.23
C ALA A 28 -9.38 -11.36 9.07
N ILE A 29 -8.49 -12.33 9.30
CA ILE A 29 -7.63 -12.98 8.31
C ILE A 29 -7.79 -14.49 8.45
N ASP A 30 -7.93 -15.20 7.35
CA ASP A 30 -8.15 -16.64 7.29
C ASP A 30 -7.26 -17.29 6.23
N LYS A 31 -6.14 -17.85 6.69
CA LYS A 31 -5.16 -18.60 5.90
C LYS A 31 -4.64 -17.83 4.66
N VAL A 32 -4.24 -16.58 4.87
CA VAL A 32 -3.66 -15.76 3.80
C VAL A 32 -2.20 -16.14 3.60
N SER A 33 -1.84 -16.44 2.34
CA SER A 33 -0.45 -16.64 1.91
C SER A 33 -0.12 -15.65 0.82
N MET A 34 1.08 -15.02 0.89
CA MET A 34 1.55 -14.04 -0.06
C MET A 34 3.09 -14.05 -0.11
N ASP A 35 3.63 -13.91 -1.30
CA ASP A 35 5.07 -13.77 -1.54
C ASP A 35 5.34 -12.51 -2.38
N VAL A 36 6.19 -11.61 -1.85
CA VAL A 36 6.57 -10.34 -2.48
C VAL A 36 8.08 -10.32 -2.64
N LYS A 37 8.54 -10.06 -3.86
CA LYS A 37 9.97 -9.95 -4.16
C LYS A 37 10.46 -8.53 -3.92
N GLU A 38 11.74 -8.40 -3.66
CA GLU A 38 12.41 -7.10 -3.56
C GLU A 38 12.27 -6.33 -4.87
N GLY A 39 11.85 -5.07 -4.78
CA GLY A 39 11.62 -4.19 -5.92
C GLY A 39 10.24 -4.31 -6.58
N ASP A 40 9.38 -5.26 -6.16
CA ASP A 40 8.01 -5.36 -6.70
C ASP A 40 7.15 -4.16 -6.29
N PHE A 41 6.22 -3.76 -7.17
CA PHE A 41 5.09 -2.90 -6.85
C PHE A 41 3.82 -3.76 -6.75
N ILE A 42 3.37 -4.04 -5.54
CA ILE A 42 2.23 -4.92 -5.26
C ILE A 42 1.03 -4.09 -4.84
N SER A 43 -0.16 -4.45 -5.32
CA SER A 43 -1.42 -3.91 -4.79
C SER A 43 -2.27 -4.98 -4.10
N ILE A 44 -2.90 -4.60 -2.99
CA ILE A 44 -3.89 -5.41 -2.29
C ILE A 44 -5.24 -4.70 -2.42
N LEU A 45 -6.14 -5.28 -3.20
CA LEU A 45 -7.50 -4.83 -3.42
C LEU A 45 -8.52 -5.55 -2.53
N GLY A 46 -9.62 -4.91 -2.24
CA GLY A 46 -10.74 -5.54 -1.52
C GLY A 46 -11.74 -4.49 -1.03
N ALA A 47 -12.99 -4.88 -0.82
CA ALA A 47 -14.01 -4.03 -0.24
C ALA A 47 -13.70 -3.66 1.22
N ASN A 48 -14.37 -2.67 1.78
CA ASN A 48 -14.24 -2.31 3.18
C ASN A 48 -14.61 -3.51 4.07
N GLY A 49 -13.78 -3.78 5.09
CA GLY A 49 -13.94 -4.94 5.97
C GLY A 49 -13.45 -6.27 5.40
N SER A 50 -12.78 -6.30 4.24
CA SER A 50 -12.21 -7.54 3.68
C SER A 50 -10.95 -8.04 4.39
N GLY A 51 -10.36 -7.27 5.32
CA GLY A 51 -9.19 -7.64 6.11
C GLY A 51 -7.88 -6.96 5.69
N LYS A 52 -7.85 -6.15 4.63
CA LYS A 52 -6.63 -5.52 4.07
C LYS A 52 -5.78 -4.78 5.11
N SER A 53 -6.37 -3.84 5.84
CA SER A 53 -5.64 -3.05 6.86
C SER A 53 -5.18 -3.90 8.03
N THR A 54 -5.91 -4.98 8.36
CA THR A 54 -5.46 -5.95 9.35
C THR A 54 -4.26 -6.71 8.83
N PHE A 55 -4.31 -7.17 7.57
CA PHE A 55 -3.19 -7.88 6.96
C PHE A 55 -1.96 -6.96 6.80
N ALA A 56 -2.13 -5.71 6.37
CA ALA A 56 -1.05 -4.72 6.30
C ALA A 56 -0.25 -4.61 7.60
N LYS A 57 -0.93 -4.60 8.76
CA LYS A 57 -0.30 -4.50 10.08
C LYS A 57 0.55 -5.72 10.46
N HIS A 58 0.33 -6.88 9.82
CA HIS A 58 1.19 -8.04 9.99
C HIS A 58 2.50 -7.91 9.20
N LEU A 59 2.49 -7.17 8.08
CA LEU A 59 3.65 -7.01 7.20
C LEU A 59 4.75 -6.13 7.80
N ASN A 60 4.47 -5.49 8.94
CA ASN A 60 5.44 -4.67 9.68
C ASN A 60 5.43 -4.99 11.21
N SER A 61 4.89 -6.16 11.58
CA SER A 61 4.81 -6.66 12.96
C SER A 61 4.12 -5.69 13.94
N ILE A 62 3.13 -4.92 13.49
CA ILE A 62 2.21 -4.18 14.39
C ILE A 62 1.21 -5.16 15.00
N LEU A 63 0.74 -6.13 14.21
CA LEU A 63 -0.04 -7.27 14.66
C LEU A 63 0.75 -8.55 14.41
N LEU A 64 0.64 -9.50 15.33
CA LEU A 64 1.23 -10.83 15.17
C LEU A 64 0.13 -11.83 14.79
N PRO A 65 0.39 -12.77 13.88
CA PRO A 65 -0.59 -13.76 13.46
C PRO A 65 -0.95 -14.71 14.62
N THR A 66 -2.24 -15.05 14.71
CA THR A 66 -2.73 -16.07 15.65
C THR A 66 -2.23 -17.45 15.23
N GLU A 67 -2.26 -17.73 13.90
CA GLU A 67 -1.72 -18.93 13.27
C GLU A 67 -0.98 -18.53 11.99
N GLY A 68 -0.07 -19.39 11.54
CA GLY A 68 0.81 -19.09 10.40
C GLY A 68 1.99 -18.21 10.78
N THR A 69 2.74 -17.76 9.78
CA THR A 69 3.97 -16.98 9.99
C THR A 69 4.12 -15.92 8.92
N VAL A 70 4.68 -14.77 9.29
CA VAL A 70 5.12 -13.71 8.36
C VAL A 70 6.61 -13.52 8.53
N TRP A 71 7.34 -13.56 7.43
CA TRP A 71 8.76 -13.21 7.38
C TRP A 71 8.95 -11.90 6.63
N ILE A 72 9.78 -11.05 7.21
CA ILE A 72 10.19 -9.77 6.62
C ILE A 72 11.71 -9.82 6.46
N ASP A 73 12.18 -9.82 5.21
CA ASP A 73 13.61 -9.98 4.87
C ASP A 73 14.23 -11.20 5.58
N GLY A 74 13.49 -12.32 5.61
CA GLY A 74 13.89 -13.57 6.27
C GLY A 74 13.76 -13.59 7.80
N MET A 75 13.36 -12.49 8.44
CA MET A 75 13.14 -12.40 9.89
C MET A 75 11.70 -12.80 10.23
N ASP A 76 11.50 -13.69 11.20
CA ASP A 76 10.16 -14.03 11.70
C ASP A 76 9.53 -12.83 12.42
N SER A 77 8.31 -12.47 12.05
CA SER A 77 7.55 -11.38 12.68
C SER A 77 7.29 -11.55 14.17
N LYS A 78 7.40 -12.78 14.69
CA LYS A 78 7.23 -13.12 16.10
C LYS A 78 8.51 -13.02 16.93
N ASP A 79 9.65 -12.74 16.30
CA ASP A 79 10.94 -12.57 16.98
C ASP A 79 11.05 -11.15 17.55
N ASP A 80 10.81 -11.00 18.86
CA ASP A 80 10.85 -9.72 19.55
C ASP A 80 12.24 -9.03 19.45
N GLU A 81 13.33 -9.81 19.36
CA GLU A 81 14.69 -9.26 19.21
C GLU A 81 14.89 -8.60 17.82
N LYS A 82 14.13 -9.03 16.82
CA LYS A 82 14.17 -8.49 15.44
C LYS A 82 13.16 -7.38 15.17
N LEU A 83 12.24 -7.12 16.11
CA LEU A 83 11.11 -6.20 15.88
C LEU A 83 11.52 -4.83 15.37
N PHE A 84 12.60 -4.26 15.92
CA PHE A 84 13.12 -2.96 15.50
C PHE A 84 13.63 -3.01 14.05
N THR A 85 14.43 -4.01 13.70
CA THR A 85 14.97 -4.22 12.36
C THR A 85 13.85 -4.49 11.34
N ILE A 86 12.82 -5.26 11.72
CA ILE A 86 11.65 -5.53 10.90
C ILE A 86 10.92 -4.22 10.55
N ARG A 87 10.65 -3.37 11.55
CA ARG A 87 9.97 -2.08 11.34
C ARG A 87 10.79 -1.06 10.56
N GLN A 88 12.10 -1.14 10.64
CA GLN A 88 13.01 -0.38 9.79
C GLN A 88 12.97 -0.90 8.35
N THR A 89 12.98 -2.22 8.16
CA THR A 89 12.99 -2.87 6.84
C THR A 89 11.70 -2.64 6.08
N ALA A 90 10.55 -2.82 6.76
CA ALA A 90 9.22 -2.63 6.20
C ALA A 90 8.52 -1.47 6.92
N GLY A 91 8.69 -0.25 6.40
CA GLY A 91 8.03 0.95 6.92
C GLY A 91 6.54 0.96 6.60
N MET A 92 5.72 1.56 7.48
CA MET A 92 4.28 1.64 7.28
C MET A 92 3.78 3.08 7.23
N VAL A 93 2.91 3.36 6.24
CA VAL A 93 2.19 4.62 6.08
C VAL A 93 0.71 4.37 6.29
N PHE A 94 0.08 5.12 7.19
CA PHE A 94 -1.33 4.95 7.55
C PHE A 94 -2.25 5.80 6.68
N GLN A 95 -3.53 5.45 6.67
CA GLN A 95 -4.58 6.09 5.88
C GLN A 95 -4.72 7.58 6.17
N ASN A 96 -4.67 7.99 7.43
CA ASN A 96 -4.80 9.39 7.83
C ASN A 96 -3.45 9.98 8.24
N PRO A 97 -2.87 10.90 7.45
CA PRO A 97 -1.60 11.53 7.77
C PRO A 97 -1.63 12.36 9.05
N ASP A 98 -2.79 12.90 9.45
CA ASP A 98 -2.92 13.68 10.69
C ASP A 98 -2.71 12.83 11.95
N ASN A 99 -2.91 11.50 11.86
CA ASN A 99 -2.63 10.56 12.95
C ASN A 99 -1.16 10.11 12.98
N GLN A 100 -0.41 10.39 11.94
CA GLN A 100 0.99 9.97 11.78
C GLN A 100 1.96 11.11 12.01
N ILE A 101 1.64 12.31 11.51
CA ILE A 101 2.46 13.52 11.66
C ILE A 101 2.37 14.04 13.10
N ILE A 102 3.50 14.12 13.79
CA ILE A 102 3.60 14.55 15.19
C ILE A 102 4.45 15.82 15.35
N GLY A 103 5.33 16.13 14.38
CA GLY A 103 6.21 17.27 14.37
C GLY A 103 5.44 18.60 14.17
N GLN A 104 5.95 19.69 14.76
CA GLN A 104 5.42 21.02 14.51
C GLN A 104 5.95 21.64 13.22
N VAL A 105 7.07 21.14 12.73
CA VAL A 105 7.75 21.54 11.49
C VAL A 105 7.99 20.27 10.65
N VAL A 106 7.83 20.39 9.33
CA VAL A 106 7.92 19.25 8.41
C VAL A 106 9.25 18.51 8.53
N GLU A 107 10.38 19.22 8.54
CA GLU A 107 11.70 18.57 8.63
C GLU A 107 11.93 17.86 9.96
N GLU A 108 11.35 18.36 11.07
CA GLU A 108 11.41 17.71 12.38
C GLU A 108 10.60 16.42 12.39
N ASP A 109 9.42 16.42 11.74
CA ASP A 109 8.59 15.22 11.60
C ASP A 109 9.31 14.13 10.80
N VAL A 110 9.93 14.51 9.68
CA VAL A 110 10.69 13.58 8.85
C VAL A 110 11.95 13.06 9.56
N ALA A 111 12.57 13.86 10.43
CA ALA A 111 13.74 13.48 11.23
C ALA A 111 13.40 12.48 12.35
N PHE A 112 12.15 12.42 12.80
CA PHE A 112 11.73 11.64 13.97
C PHE A 112 12.10 10.15 13.87
N GLY A 113 11.88 9.54 12.70
CA GLY A 113 12.24 8.14 12.47
C GLY A 113 13.75 7.88 12.61
N PRO A 114 14.61 8.56 11.85
CA PRO A 114 16.07 8.47 11.96
C PRO A 114 16.62 8.80 13.36
N GLU A 115 16.03 9.77 14.07
CA GLU A 115 16.41 10.10 15.45
C GLU A 115 16.17 8.91 16.39
N ASN A 116 15.01 8.28 16.32
CA ASN A 116 14.69 7.09 17.11
C ASN A 116 15.57 5.88 16.77
N MET A 117 16.13 5.86 15.57
CA MET A 117 17.12 4.85 15.16
C MET A 117 18.52 5.12 15.69
N GLY A 118 18.75 6.25 16.37
CA GLY A 118 20.07 6.64 16.88
C GLY A 118 21.07 7.01 15.77
N ILE A 119 20.57 7.45 14.61
CA ILE A 119 21.42 7.89 13.50
C ILE A 119 22.16 9.19 13.90
N PRO A 120 23.44 9.36 13.53
CA PRO A 120 24.17 10.60 13.79
C PRO A 120 23.52 11.83 13.13
N THR A 121 23.50 12.97 13.82
CA THR A 121 22.79 14.20 13.40
C THR A 121 23.13 14.65 11.98
N GLU A 122 24.39 14.53 11.57
CA GLU A 122 24.82 14.90 10.22
C GLU A 122 24.15 14.03 9.15
N GLN A 123 24.05 12.72 9.38
CA GLN A 123 23.37 11.77 8.49
C GLN A 123 21.85 11.94 8.53
N ILE A 124 21.27 12.31 9.70
CA ILE A 124 19.82 12.62 9.77
C ILE A 124 19.50 13.77 8.83
N ARG A 125 20.29 14.84 8.84
CA ARG A 125 20.06 15.99 7.96
C ARG A 125 20.07 15.58 6.49
N GLU A 126 21.05 14.80 6.08
CA GLU A 126 21.18 14.30 4.71
C GLU A 126 19.96 13.48 4.30
N ARG A 127 19.55 12.50 5.14
CA ARG A 127 18.38 11.65 4.89
C ARG A 127 17.07 12.43 4.80
N VAL A 128 16.88 13.43 5.67
CA VAL A 128 15.70 14.31 5.65
C VAL A 128 15.64 15.11 4.36
N ASP A 129 16.76 15.75 3.99
CA ASP A 129 16.82 16.56 2.76
C ASP A 129 16.60 15.71 1.51
N GLU A 130 17.17 14.50 1.45
CA GLU A 130 16.97 13.53 0.37
C GLU A 130 15.51 13.09 0.27
N ALA A 131 14.90 12.66 1.39
CA ALA A 131 13.51 12.21 1.42
C ALA A 131 12.54 13.32 1.01
N LEU A 132 12.72 14.55 1.54
CA LEU A 132 11.89 15.70 1.17
C LEU A 132 12.06 16.09 -0.31
N LYS A 133 13.28 16.00 -0.84
CA LYS A 133 13.56 16.26 -2.26
C LYS A 133 12.89 15.23 -3.16
N THR A 134 13.03 13.95 -2.84
CA THR A 134 12.43 12.83 -3.60
C THR A 134 10.91 12.95 -3.67
N LEU A 135 10.26 13.36 -2.56
CA LEU A 135 8.81 13.56 -2.50
C LEU A 135 8.34 14.95 -2.98
N GLY A 136 9.26 15.82 -3.44
CA GLY A 136 8.93 17.19 -3.88
C GLY A 136 8.40 18.07 -2.75
N MET A 137 8.90 17.87 -1.52
CA MET A 137 8.45 18.56 -0.32
C MET A 137 9.50 19.51 0.27
N MET A 138 10.65 19.68 -0.37
CA MET A 138 11.77 20.48 0.15
C MET A 138 11.40 21.94 0.43
N GLU A 139 10.58 22.58 -0.41
CA GLU A 139 10.10 23.95 -0.20
C GLU A 139 9.20 24.12 1.03
N PHE A 140 8.67 23.00 1.56
CA PHE A 140 7.81 22.95 2.74
C PHE A 140 8.57 22.58 4.02
N ALA A 141 9.87 22.27 3.95
CA ALA A 141 10.67 21.75 5.07
C ALA A 141 10.52 22.55 6.37
N LYS A 142 10.49 23.87 6.28
CA LYS A 142 10.35 24.79 7.43
C LYS A 142 8.90 25.18 7.75
N LYS A 143 7.92 24.62 7.06
CA LYS A 143 6.50 24.93 7.30
C LYS A 143 5.90 24.04 8.36
N SER A 144 4.85 24.55 9.02
CA SER A 144 4.01 23.69 9.88
C SER A 144 3.17 22.78 9.03
N PRO A 145 3.06 21.47 9.38
CA PRO A 145 2.20 20.50 8.69
C PRO A 145 0.74 20.95 8.60
N ASN A 146 0.25 21.72 9.56
CA ASN A 146 -1.11 22.26 9.57
C ASN A 146 -1.43 23.22 8.41
N ARG A 147 -0.41 23.71 7.70
CA ARG A 147 -0.53 24.59 6.53
C ARG A 147 -0.45 23.84 5.21
N LEU A 148 -0.37 22.53 5.25
CA LEU A 148 -0.26 21.67 4.07
C LEU A 148 -1.62 21.14 3.63
N SER A 149 -1.77 20.92 2.31
CA SER A 149 -2.90 20.15 1.77
C SER A 149 -2.83 18.68 2.20
N GLY A 150 -3.93 17.93 2.12
CA GLY A 150 -3.94 16.50 2.43
C GLY A 150 -2.90 15.71 1.65
N GLY A 151 -2.77 15.96 0.35
CA GLY A 151 -1.75 15.30 -0.49
C GLY A 151 -0.31 15.67 -0.11
N GLN A 152 -0.08 16.91 0.33
CA GLN A 152 1.22 17.33 0.85
C GLN A 152 1.54 16.65 2.18
N LYS A 153 0.57 16.58 3.11
CA LYS A 153 0.72 15.86 4.38
C LYS A 153 1.03 14.38 4.14
N GLN A 154 0.34 13.75 3.21
CA GLN A 154 0.60 12.35 2.86
C GLN A 154 2.02 12.14 2.34
N ARG A 155 2.51 13.04 1.48
CA ARG A 155 3.91 12.99 1.01
C ARG A 155 4.91 13.22 2.13
N VAL A 156 4.61 14.07 3.11
CA VAL A 156 5.45 14.22 4.32
C VAL A 156 5.48 12.92 5.13
N SER A 157 4.32 12.28 5.35
CA SER A 157 4.27 10.99 6.04
C SER A 157 5.08 9.90 5.33
N ILE A 158 5.04 9.87 3.98
CA ILE A 158 5.88 8.98 3.17
C ILE A 158 7.35 9.36 3.31
N ALA A 159 7.69 10.66 3.32
CA ALA A 159 9.07 11.12 3.51
C ALA A 159 9.64 10.72 4.87
N GLY A 160 8.84 10.77 5.95
CA GLY A 160 9.24 10.29 7.28
C GLY A 160 9.60 8.81 7.30
N VAL A 161 8.85 7.99 6.57
CA VAL A 161 9.17 6.56 6.41
C VAL A 161 10.41 6.38 5.51
N LEU A 162 10.50 7.13 4.41
CA LEU A 162 11.62 7.04 3.47
C LEU A 162 12.97 7.40 4.12
N ALA A 163 12.99 8.39 5.02
CA ALA A 163 14.19 8.82 5.72
C ALA A 163 14.81 7.73 6.62
N MET A 164 14.04 6.68 6.95
CA MET A 164 14.55 5.49 7.65
C MET A 164 15.29 4.52 6.72
N HIS A 165 15.33 4.77 5.40
CA HIS A 165 15.89 3.90 4.36
C HIS A 165 15.31 2.47 4.38
N PRO A 166 13.99 2.32 4.27
CA PRO A 166 13.34 1.01 4.27
C PRO A 166 13.59 0.29 2.95
N LYS A 167 13.57 -1.05 2.96
CA LYS A 167 13.55 -1.87 1.74
C LYS A 167 12.15 -2.01 1.15
N CYS A 168 11.13 -1.89 2.00
CA CYS A 168 9.72 -2.01 1.65
C CYS A 168 8.88 -0.93 2.34
N ILE A 169 7.93 -0.35 1.63
CA ILE A 169 6.93 0.56 2.20
C ILE A 169 5.54 -0.05 2.01
N VAL A 170 4.85 -0.29 3.12
CA VAL A 170 3.46 -0.72 3.17
C VAL A 170 2.57 0.51 3.37
N LEU A 171 1.64 0.75 2.45
CA LEU A 171 0.76 1.92 2.51
C LEU A 171 -0.69 1.45 2.63
N ASP A 172 -1.33 1.80 3.75
CA ASP A 172 -2.73 1.46 4.01
C ASP A 172 -3.64 2.61 3.58
N GLU A 173 -4.26 2.47 2.40
CA GLU A 173 -5.17 3.44 1.78
C GLU A 173 -4.64 4.90 1.75
N PRO A 174 -3.41 5.15 1.28
CA PRO A 174 -2.74 6.45 1.43
C PRO A 174 -3.43 7.59 0.67
N THR A 175 -4.37 7.28 -0.19
CA THR A 175 -5.04 8.24 -1.08
C THR A 175 -6.52 8.45 -0.74
N ALA A 176 -7.06 7.69 0.22
CA ALA A 176 -8.50 7.66 0.51
C ALA A 176 -9.09 9.03 0.89
N MET A 177 -8.30 9.89 1.54
CA MET A 177 -8.72 11.21 2.01
C MET A 177 -8.31 12.36 1.05
N LEU A 178 -7.83 12.04 -0.15
CA LEU A 178 -7.29 13.01 -1.08
C LEU A 178 -8.25 13.31 -2.23
N ASP A 179 -8.16 14.53 -2.75
CA ASP A 179 -8.77 14.92 -4.01
C ASP A 179 -8.09 14.21 -5.21
N PRO A 180 -8.70 14.20 -6.40
CA PRO A 180 -8.14 13.48 -7.55
C PRO A 180 -6.73 13.95 -7.96
N ALA A 181 -6.38 15.22 -7.74
CA ALA A 181 -5.06 15.74 -8.06
C ALA A 181 -4.02 15.22 -7.06
N GLY A 182 -4.32 15.29 -5.76
CA GLY A 182 -3.46 14.77 -4.69
C GLY A 182 -3.22 13.27 -4.81
N ARG A 183 -4.25 12.48 -5.20
CA ARG A 183 -4.08 11.03 -5.47
C ARG A 183 -3.05 10.78 -6.57
N LYS A 184 -3.17 11.49 -7.70
CA LYS A 184 -2.22 11.34 -8.82
C LYS A 184 -0.79 11.70 -8.42
N GLU A 185 -0.62 12.72 -7.58
CA GLU A 185 0.70 13.13 -7.08
C GLU A 185 1.31 12.06 -6.19
N VAL A 186 0.54 11.49 -5.24
CA VAL A 186 1.01 10.41 -4.35
C VAL A 186 1.36 9.16 -5.16
N ILE A 187 0.49 8.69 -6.05
CA ILE A 187 0.77 7.51 -6.88
C ILE A 187 1.99 7.72 -7.78
N ARG A 188 2.17 8.92 -8.34
CA ARG A 188 3.38 9.26 -9.11
C ARG A 188 4.64 9.18 -8.25
N ALA A 189 4.60 9.69 -7.01
CA ALA A 189 5.71 9.61 -6.08
C ALA A 189 6.05 8.15 -5.71
N LEU A 190 5.05 7.32 -5.41
CA LEU A 190 5.25 5.89 -5.12
C LEU A 190 5.88 5.14 -6.31
N ARG A 191 5.42 5.42 -7.53
CA ARG A 191 6.03 4.86 -8.73
C ARG A 191 7.49 5.28 -8.89
N ALA A 192 7.81 6.55 -8.66
CA ALA A 192 9.19 7.02 -8.72
C ALA A 192 10.07 6.31 -7.68
N LEU A 193 9.59 6.13 -6.45
CA LEU A 193 10.30 5.38 -5.41
C LEU A 193 10.57 3.92 -5.83
N ASN A 194 9.61 3.28 -6.46
CA ASN A 194 9.79 1.91 -6.93
C ASN A 194 10.69 1.82 -8.19
N GLU A 195 10.42 2.64 -9.21
CA GLU A 195 11.11 2.58 -10.50
C GLU A 195 12.58 3.05 -10.41
N VAL A 196 12.85 4.10 -9.61
CA VAL A 196 14.17 4.74 -9.50
C VAL A 196 14.95 4.22 -8.30
N GLU A 197 14.36 4.27 -7.10
CA GLU A 197 15.03 3.89 -5.86
C GLU A 197 14.95 2.38 -5.57
N LYS A 198 14.20 1.63 -6.40
CA LYS A 198 14.00 0.18 -6.26
C LYS A 198 13.39 -0.26 -4.92
N ILE A 199 12.68 0.64 -4.25
CA ILE A 199 11.98 0.33 -3.00
C ILE A 199 10.75 -0.53 -3.34
N THR A 200 10.56 -1.62 -2.60
CA THR A 200 9.36 -2.45 -2.72
C THR A 200 8.15 -1.68 -2.20
N ILE A 201 7.07 -1.65 -2.96
CA ILE A 201 5.83 -0.98 -2.59
C ILE A 201 4.71 -2.00 -2.42
N ILE A 202 4.02 -1.94 -1.28
CA ILE A 202 2.77 -2.68 -1.05
C ILE A 202 1.67 -1.65 -0.81
N LEU A 203 0.84 -1.43 -1.83
CA LEU A 203 -0.24 -0.46 -1.84
C LEU A 203 -1.56 -1.14 -1.53
N ILE A 204 -2.16 -0.83 -0.37
CA ILE A 204 -3.53 -1.21 -0.07
C ILE A 204 -4.44 -0.08 -0.53
N THR A 205 -5.40 -0.39 -1.38
CA THR A 205 -6.35 0.58 -1.91
C THR A 205 -7.67 -0.08 -2.28
N HIS A 206 -8.72 0.73 -2.41
CA HIS A 206 -9.99 0.36 -3.04
C HIS A 206 -10.20 1.09 -4.38
N TYR A 207 -9.21 1.87 -4.84
CA TYR A 207 -9.24 2.56 -6.14
C TYR A 207 -8.51 1.74 -7.19
N MET A 208 -9.26 1.20 -8.14
CA MET A 208 -8.73 0.32 -9.19
C MET A 208 -7.72 1.00 -10.10
N GLU A 209 -7.94 2.29 -10.40
CA GLU A 209 -7.05 3.08 -11.24
C GLU A 209 -5.63 3.23 -10.67
N GLU A 210 -5.47 3.07 -9.36
CA GLU A 210 -4.15 3.15 -8.70
C GLU A 210 -3.32 1.88 -8.90
N THR A 211 -3.99 0.75 -9.15
CA THR A 211 -3.36 -0.57 -9.20
C THR A 211 -2.92 -1.00 -10.59
N ILE A 212 -3.27 -0.23 -11.64
CA ILE A 212 -2.90 -0.56 -13.04
C ILE A 212 -1.39 -0.57 -13.29
N TYR A 213 -0.62 0.02 -12.37
CA TYR A 213 0.85 0.09 -12.43
C TYR A 213 1.54 -0.99 -11.63
N SER A 214 0.79 -1.85 -10.94
CA SER A 214 1.35 -2.90 -10.11
C SER A 214 1.91 -4.05 -10.96
N ASP A 215 2.96 -4.68 -10.47
CA ASP A 215 3.47 -5.93 -11.06
C ASP A 215 2.48 -7.06 -10.77
N LYS A 216 1.85 -7.03 -9.58
CA LYS A 216 0.88 -8.03 -9.14
C LYS A 216 -0.20 -7.42 -8.25
N ILE A 217 -1.41 -7.91 -8.39
CA ILE A 217 -2.56 -7.57 -7.56
C ILE A 217 -3.00 -8.81 -6.78
N PHE A 218 -3.28 -8.64 -5.48
CA PHE A 218 -3.97 -9.60 -4.64
C PHE A 218 -5.35 -9.07 -4.30
N VAL A 219 -6.39 -9.84 -4.60
CA VAL A 219 -7.79 -9.48 -4.30
C VAL A 219 -8.22 -10.16 -3.02
N MET A 220 -8.52 -9.38 -1.98
CA MET A 220 -8.98 -9.88 -0.69
C MET A 220 -10.49 -9.75 -0.53
N ASN A 221 -11.14 -10.83 -0.07
CA ASN A 221 -12.54 -10.83 0.33
C ASN A 221 -12.72 -11.67 1.58
N LYS A 222 -13.43 -11.16 2.58
CA LYS A 222 -13.75 -11.86 3.85
C LYS A 222 -12.53 -12.54 4.49
N GLY A 223 -11.41 -11.82 4.55
CA GLY A 223 -10.18 -12.29 5.18
C GLY A 223 -9.34 -13.26 4.36
N LYS A 224 -9.69 -13.55 3.10
CA LYS A 224 -8.97 -14.47 2.22
C LYS A 224 -8.47 -13.77 0.96
N ILE A 225 -7.39 -14.28 0.36
CA ILE A 225 -7.02 -13.95 -1.01
C ILE A 225 -7.88 -14.83 -1.92
N MET A 226 -8.64 -14.18 -2.80
CA MET A 226 -9.54 -14.84 -3.74
C MET A 226 -8.91 -14.95 -5.12
N MET A 227 -8.12 -13.95 -5.51
CA MET A 227 -7.45 -13.89 -6.81
C MET A 227 -6.07 -13.26 -6.65
N GLU A 228 -5.14 -13.67 -7.49
CA GLU A 228 -3.84 -13.02 -7.67
C GLU A 228 -3.41 -13.07 -9.12
N GLY A 229 -2.77 -12.01 -9.59
CA GLY A 229 -2.29 -11.92 -10.98
C GLY A 229 -1.85 -10.51 -11.33
N SER A 230 -1.42 -10.31 -12.57
CA SER A 230 -1.17 -9.00 -13.12
C SER A 230 -2.45 -8.16 -13.21
N PRO A 231 -2.39 -6.83 -13.30
CA PRO A 231 -3.57 -5.99 -13.50
C PRO A 231 -4.43 -6.45 -14.70
N ARG A 232 -3.81 -6.89 -15.79
CA ARG A 232 -4.54 -7.39 -16.96
C ARG A 232 -5.31 -8.66 -16.68
N GLU A 233 -4.70 -9.62 -15.98
CA GLU A 233 -5.37 -10.86 -15.60
C GLU A 233 -6.53 -10.59 -14.65
N ILE A 234 -6.31 -9.79 -13.61
CA ILE A 234 -7.35 -9.50 -12.60
C ILE A 234 -8.53 -8.77 -13.23
N PHE A 235 -8.31 -7.74 -14.04
CA PHE A 235 -9.38 -6.90 -14.58
C PHE A 235 -10.10 -7.50 -15.80
N THR A 236 -9.73 -8.70 -16.28
CA THR A 236 -10.56 -9.49 -17.19
C THR A 236 -11.75 -10.15 -16.48
N HIS A 237 -11.66 -10.36 -15.16
CA HIS A 237 -12.70 -11.01 -14.35
C HIS A 237 -13.73 -10.01 -13.82
N VAL A 238 -14.36 -9.22 -14.72
CA VAL A 238 -15.26 -8.12 -14.35
C VAL A 238 -16.41 -8.59 -13.46
N GLU A 239 -17.11 -9.66 -13.86
CA GLU A 239 -18.28 -10.19 -13.16
C GLU A 239 -17.90 -10.73 -11.76
N GLU A 240 -16.75 -11.41 -11.64
CA GLU A 240 -16.29 -11.96 -10.36
C GLU A 240 -15.85 -10.85 -9.39
N LEU A 241 -15.23 -9.78 -9.90
CA LEU A 241 -14.88 -8.60 -9.10
C LEU A 241 -16.13 -7.88 -8.58
N GLU A 242 -17.20 -7.79 -9.39
CA GLU A 242 -18.50 -7.25 -8.98
C GLU A 242 -19.13 -8.05 -7.82
N GLU A 243 -19.00 -9.39 -7.83
CA GLU A 243 -19.44 -10.24 -6.72
C GLU A 243 -18.69 -9.89 -5.41
N TYR A 244 -17.42 -9.50 -5.50
CA TYR A 244 -16.61 -9.04 -4.38
C TYR A 244 -16.86 -7.55 -4.03
N LYS A 245 -17.83 -6.89 -4.69
CA LYS A 245 -18.14 -5.45 -4.55
C LYS A 245 -16.95 -4.56 -4.93
N LEU A 246 -16.20 -4.98 -5.92
CA LEU A 246 -15.11 -4.22 -6.51
C LEU A 246 -15.50 -3.81 -7.93
N GLU A 247 -15.22 -2.56 -8.25
CA GLU A 247 -15.34 -2.05 -9.62
C GLU A 247 -14.05 -2.37 -10.40
N VAL A 248 -14.11 -2.32 -11.72
CA VAL A 248 -12.90 -2.30 -12.56
C VAL A 248 -12.61 -0.86 -13.01
N PRO A 249 -11.39 -0.54 -13.50
CA PRO A 249 -11.12 0.76 -14.07
C PRO A 249 -12.17 1.13 -15.13
N LYS A 250 -12.64 2.38 -15.13
CA LYS A 250 -13.73 2.83 -16.02
C LYS A 250 -13.46 2.54 -17.49
N ILE A 251 -12.20 2.67 -17.90
CA ILE A 251 -11.79 2.38 -19.28
C ILE A 251 -11.88 0.89 -19.59
N THR A 252 -11.57 0.03 -18.63
CA THR A 252 -11.69 -1.42 -18.75
C THR A 252 -13.15 -1.83 -18.86
N LEU A 253 -14.02 -1.25 -18.01
CA LEU A 253 -15.46 -1.50 -18.08
C LEU A 253 -16.05 -1.08 -19.44
N LEU A 254 -15.66 0.09 -19.96
CA LEU A 254 -16.09 0.54 -21.26
C LEU A 254 -15.64 -0.43 -22.37
N ALA A 255 -14.40 -0.88 -22.34
CA ALA A 255 -13.89 -1.85 -23.32
C ALA A 255 -14.65 -3.19 -23.23
N HIS A 256 -14.91 -3.67 -22.02
CA HIS A 256 -15.70 -4.88 -21.79
C HIS A 256 -17.12 -4.76 -22.39
N GLU A 257 -17.82 -3.65 -22.16
CA GLU A 257 -19.14 -3.41 -22.71
C GLU A 257 -19.14 -3.28 -24.25
N LEU A 258 -18.13 -2.65 -24.84
CA LEU A 258 -17.97 -2.58 -26.29
C LEU A 258 -17.77 -3.98 -26.89
N LYS A 259 -16.93 -4.80 -26.26
CA LYS A 259 -16.69 -6.18 -26.68
C LYS A 259 -17.96 -7.04 -26.59
N LYS A 260 -18.76 -6.93 -25.51
CA LYS A 260 -20.07 -7.58 -25.39
C LYS A 260 -21.03 -7.21 -26.51
N LYS A 261 -20.89 -5.99 -27.08
CA LYS A 261 -21.66 -5.52 -28.23
C LYS A 261 -21.07 -5.91 -29.61
N GLY A 262 -20.02 -6.72 -29.62
CA GLY A 262 -19.41 -7.27 -30.82
C GLY A 262 -18.32 -6.40 -31.44
N VAL A 263 -17.80 -5.39 -30.72
CA VAL A 263 -16.65 -4.62 -31.19
C VAL A 263 -15.39 -5.45 -31.02
N ASP A 264 -14.59 -5.60 -32.07
CA ASP A 264 -13.34 -6.41 -32.04
C ASP A 264 -12.18 -5.63 -31.44
N ILE A 265 -12.11 -5.64 -30.10
CA ILE A 265 -11.06 -5.01 -29.31
C ILE A 265 -10.49 -6.00 -28.29
N PRO A 266 -9.28 -5.75 -27.74
CA PRO A 266 -8.69 -6.57 -26.69
C PRO A 266 -9.61 -6.73 -25.47
N GLU A 267 -9.51 -7.87 -24.79
CA GLU A 267 -10.36 -8.21 -23.65
C GLU A 267 -10.14 -7.31 -22.43
N CYS A 268 -8.89 -6.92 -22.17
CA CYS A 268 -8.56 -5.99 -21.10
C CYS A 268 -7.80 -4.80 -21.65
N ILE A 269 -8.33 -3.61 -21.42
CA ILE A 269 -7.73 -2.33 -21.75
C ILE A 269 -7.57 -1.54 -20.44
N LEU A 270 -6.37 -1.05 -20.17
CA LEU A 270 -6.03 -0.40 -18.91
C LEU A 270 -5.83 1.11 -19.03
N SER A 271 -5.80 1.66 -20.25
CA SER A 271 -5.61 3.10 -20.47
C SER A 271 -6.43 3.66 -21.64
N ASP A 272 -6.72 4.97 -21.58
CA ASP A 272 -7.41 5.69 -22.65
C ASP A 272 -6.66 5.57 -23.98
N LYS A 273 -5.32 5.58 -23.95
CA LYS A 273 -4.46 5.42 -25.11
C LYS A 273 -4.64 4.05 -25.76
N GLU A 274 -4.63 2.98 -24.96
CA GLU A 274 -4.86 1.62 -25.47
C GLU A 274 -6.21 1.49 -26.14
N LEU A 275 -7.28 2.05 -25.55
CA LEU A 275 -8.61 2.03 -26.16
C LEU A 275 -8.65 2.81 -27.47
N ALA A 276 -8.09 4.02 -27.48
CA ALA A 276 -8.02 4.84 -28.67
C ALA A 276 -7.26 4.14 -29.82
N ASP A 277 -6.13 3.49 -29.50
CA ASP A 277 -5.32 2.77 -30.48
C ASP A 277 -6.02 1.48 -30.96
N ALA A 278 -6.81 0.81 -30.12
CA ALA A 278 -7.64 -0.33 -30.51
C ALA A 278 -8.77 0.09 -31.47
N LEU A 279 -9.48 1.18 -31.14
CA LEU A 279 -10.59 1.69 -31.97
C LEU A 279 -10.11 2.22 -33.34
N LYS A 280 -8.93 2.87 -33.41
CA LYS A 280 -8.34 3.33 -34.67
C LYS A 280 -8.04 2.19 -35.66
N LYS A 281 -7.82 0.98 -35.17
CA LYS A 281 -7.56 -0.20 -36.03
C LYS A 281 -8.82 -0.76 -36.66
N LEU A 282 -10.01 -0.33 -36.24
CA LEU A 282 -11.30 -0.77 -36.74
C LEU A 282 -11.82 0.14 -37.87
N VAL A 283 -11.19 1.30 -38.07
CA VAL A 283 -11.48 2.30 -39.08
C VAL A 283 -10.44 2.23 -40.19
#